data_8f35db4f6dd69f06bb92bb53a5a395bd
#
_entry.id   8f35db4f6dd69f06bb92bb53a5a395bd
#
_cell.length_a   1.000
_cell.length_b   1.000
_cell.length_c   1.000
_cell.angle_alpha   90.00
_cell.angle_beta   90.00
_cell.angle_gamma   90.00
#
_symmetry.space_group_name_H-M   'P 1'
#
loop_
_entity.id
_entity.type
_entity.pdbx_description
1 polymer ?
#
loop_
_entity_poly.entity_id
_entity_poly.type
_entity_poly.pdbx_seq_one_letter_code
_entity_poly.pdbx_strand_id
1 'polypeptide(L)'
;MKLQITLSYILITLFLNNVYAASNEVAACKAALNKGDIATALKQADKAVSQNNKEVEAFICQGRALVASDKLEAALAAFKQADTISNDAFEKTISSLLIGRTYHKLNQNEQAIASFQQTLLNAKAANNQGFERVAHNAIGDVYFDSNQYAQALPEYLLALKLAANDNERGESYENVALTHHQLKQNELAVEYQLKAYLMHDKSGTLDQYAHSSIELGRYYLITKSYISAENILNKIIKFAKEQGGAFYEAQGSYVLAQVKAAKGDIATAKSLIVSAKLIAKNTNDKALDAEIDKETAGLL
;
A
#
# COMPACT_ATOMS: atom_id res chain seq x y z
N MET A 1 71.99 -32.00 -19.31
CA MET A 1 71.32 -30.72 -19.01
C MET A 1 69.88 -31.03 -18.67
N LYS A 2 69.56 -31.09 -17.34
CA LYS A 2 68.21 -31.39 -16.84
C LYS A 2 67.41 -30.10 -16.68
N LEU A 3 66.33 -29.97 -17.40
CA LEU A 3 65.39 -28.85 -17.29
C LEU A 3 64.44 -29.14 -16.13
N GLN A 4 64.55 -28.37 -15.02
CA GLN A 4 63.57 -28.42 -13.94
C GLN A 4 62.41 -27.54 -14.29
N ILE A 5 61.24 -28.13 -14.43
CA ILE A 5 59.96 -27.42 -14.58
C ILE A 5 59.40 -27.23 -13.17
N THR A 6 59.47 -25.96 -12.69
CA THR A 6 58.81 -25.55 -11.43
C THR A 6 57.34 -25.33 -11.69
N LEU A 7 56.49 -26.19 -11.12
CA LEU A 7 55.03 -26.08 -11.16
C LEU A 7 54.62 -25.02 -10.12
N SER A 8 54.27 -23.80 -10.59
CA SER A 8 53.62 -22.81 -9.74
C SER A 8 52.14 -23.16 -9.52
N TYR A 9 51.80 -23.57 -8.31
CA TYR A 9 50.43 -23.72 -7.86
C TYR A 9 49.83 -22.30 -7.67
N ILE A 10 49.00 -21.86 -8.60
CA ILE A 10 48.12 -20.72 -8.43
C ILE A 10 46.97 -21.18 -7.53
N LEU A 11 46.99 -20.80 -6.26
CA LEU A 11 45.85 -20.91 -5.35
C LEU A 11 44.79 -19.92 -5.81
N ILE A 12 43.83 -20.38 -6.61
CA ILE A 12 42.61 -19.62 -6.87
C ILE A 12 41.73 -19.76 -5.61
N THR A 13 41.81 -18.77 -4.73
CA THR A 13 40.83 -18.59 -3.66
C THR A 13 39.51 -18.19 -4.31
N LEU A 14 38.66 -19.18 -4.54
CA LEU A 14 37.24 -18.98 -4.81
C LEU A 14 36.64 -18.29 -3.59
N PHE A 15 36.45 -16.98 -3.67
CA PHE A 15 35.50 -16.27 -2.82
C PHE A 15 34.10 -16.78 -3.21
N LEU A 16 33.69 -17.87 -2.57
CA LEU A 16 32.29 -18.26 -2.52
C LEU A 16 31.57 -17.13 -1.78
N ASN A 17 30.94 -16.24 -2.52
CA ASN A 17 29.85 -15.42 -2.00
C ASN A 17 28.80 -16.42 -1.52
N ASN A 18 28.81 -16.74 -0.23
CA ASN A 18 27.73 -17.46 0.41
C ASN A 18 26.48 -16.57 0.37
N VAL A 19 25.77 -16.62 -0.74
CA VAL A 19 24.35 -16.29 -0.74
C VAL A 19 23.73 -17.37 0.14
N TYR A 20 23.54 -17.10 1.42
CA TYR A 20 22.83 -17.98 2.31
C TYR A 20 21.41 -18.12 1.77
N ALA A 21 21.11 -19.27 1.16
CA ALA A 21 19.74 -19.62 0.87
C ALA A 21 18.97 -19.63 2.20
N ALA A 22 17.79 -18.98 2.23
CA ALA A 22 16.95 -18.98 3.41
C ALA A 22 16.71 -20.44 3.88
N SER A 23 16.70 -20.65 5.19
CA SER A 23 16.46 -22.00 5.76
C SER A 23 15.09 -22.53 5.31
N ASN A 24 14.94 -23.85 5.32
CA ASN A 24 13.66 -24.49 4.99
C ASN A 24 12.53 -23.99 5.89
N GLU A 25 12.83 -23.68 7.14
CA GLU A 25 11.91 -23.14 8.12
C GLU A 25 11.46 -21.71 7.76
N VAL A 26 12.36 -20.84 7.30
CA VAL A 26 12.02 -19.51 6.80
C VAL A 26 11.14 -19.61 5.55
N ALA A 27 11.47 -20.50 4.61
CA ALA A 27 10.64 -20.74 3.44
C ALA A 27 9.24 -21.23 3.82
N ALA A 28 9.13 -22.15 4.78
CA ALA A 28 7.87 -22.65 5.30
C ALA A 28 7.08 -21.57 6.05
N CYS A 29 7.75 -20.69 6.82
CA CYS A 29 7.12 -19.54 7.46
C CYS A 29 6.51 -18.57 6.43
N LYS A 30 7.27 -18.20 5.42
CA LYS A 30 6.78 -17.33 4.33
C LYS A 30 5.58 -17.94 3.60
N ALA A 31 5.64 -19.25 3.30
CA ALA A 31 4.54 -19.96 2.65
C ALA A 31 3.28 -20.01 3.52
N ALA A 32 3.42 -20.18 4.84
CA ALA A 32 2.32 -20.16 5.79
C ALA A 32 1.69 -18.77 5.89
N LEU A 33 2.50 -17.69 5.96
CA LEU A 33 2.02 -16.28 5.93
C LEU A 33 1.20 -16.00 4.67
N ASN A 34 1.67 -16.45 3.51
CA ASN A 34 0.95 -16.24 2.24
C ASN A 34 -0.41 -16.96 2.18
N LYS A 35 -0.57 -18.04 2.97
CA LYS A 35 -1.83 -18.79 3.11
C LYS A 35 -2.72 -18.27 4.25
N GLY A 36 -2.25 -17.29 5.02
CA GLY A 36 -2.94 -16.81 6.22
C GLY A 36 -2.87 -17.79 7.42
N ASP A 37 -2.04 -18.84 7.35
CA ASP A 37 -1.82 -19.78 8.45
C ASP A 37 -0.78 -19.23 9.43
N ILE A 38 -1.25 -18.33 10.28
CA ILE A 38 -0.39 -17.56 11.19
C ILE A 38 0.22 -18.47 12.27
N ALA A 39 -0.52 -19.48 12.73
CA ALA A 39 -0.03 -20.41 13.74
C ALA A 39 1.18 -21.23 13.22
N THR A 40 1.08 -21.75 12.01
CA THR A 40 2.19 -22.46 11.37
C THR A 40 3.35 -21.49 11.07
N ALA A 41 3.07 -20.27 10.63
CA ALA A 41 4.09 -19.26 10.38
C ALA A 41 4.93 -18.97 11.63
N LEU A 42 4.29 -18.71 12.77
CA LEU A 42 4.97 -18.49 14.05
C LEU A 42 5.82 -19.68 14.45
N LYS A 43 5.25 -20.90 14.41
CA LYS A 43 5.99 -22.15 14.75
C LYS A 43 7.24 -22.33 13.88
N GLN A 44 7.15 -22.08 12.59
CA GLN A 44 8.30 -22.23 11.68
C GLN A 44 9.34 -21.11 11.89
N ALA A 45 8.91 -19.88 12.14
CA ALA A 45 9.80 -18.78 12.46
C ALA A 45 10.57 -19.02 13.77
N ASP A 46 9.89 -19.44 14.84
CA ASP A 46 10.51 -19.77 16.14
C ASP A 46 11.54 -20.88 15.99
N LYS A 47 11.23 -21.90 15.17
CA LYS A 47 12.17 -22.98 14.85
C LYS A 47 13.39 -22.43 14.09
N ALA A 48 13.20 -21.59 13.09
CA ALA A 48 14.30 -20.97 12.34
C ALA A 48 15.22 -20.17 13.27
N VAL A 49 14.66 -19.28 14.11
CA VAL A 49 15.41 -18.47 15.07
C VAL A 49 16.17 -19.36 16.07
N SER A 50 15.57 -20.45 16.55
CA SER A 50 16.23 -21.36 17.49
C SER A 50 17.38 -22.16 16.86
N GLN A 51 17.31 -22.46 15.58
CA GLN A 51 18.37 -23.15 14.82
C GLN A 51 19.50 -22.20 14.41
N ASN A 52 19.16 -20.97 14.02
CA ASN A 52 20.13 -19.97 13.61
C ASN A 52 19.68 -18.55 14.03
N ASN A 53 20.17 -18.10 15.17
CA ASN A 53 19.88 -16.77 15.71
C ASN A 53 20.61 -15.61 14.99
N LYS A 54 21.30 -15.90 13.87
CA LYS A 54 21.94 -14.91 12.99
C LYS A 54 21.28 -14.83 11.62
N GLU A 55 20.16 -15.52 11.41
CA GLU A 55 19.41 -15.48 10.16
C GLU A 55 18.41 -14.30 10.20
N VAL A 56 18.74 -13.20 9.52
CA VAL A 56 17.91 -11.98 9.46
C VAL A 56 16.47 -12.28 9.02
N GLU A 57 16.32 -13.08 7.98
CA GLU A 57 15.04 -13.47 7.40
C GLU A 57 14.14 -14.26 8.38
N ALA A 58 14.73 -15.01 9.33
CA ALA A 58 13.98 -15.72 10.37
C ALA A 58 13.27 -14.71 11.30
N PHE A 59 13.99 -13.69 11.78
CA PHE A 59 13.39 -12.63 12.60
C PHE A 59 12.39 -11.75 11.83
N ILE A 60 12.65 -11.49 10.54
CA ILE A 60 11.68 -10.78 9.69
C ILE A 60 10.37 -11.59 9.57
N CYS A 61 10.48 -12.91 9.32
CA CYS A 61 9.29 -13.76 9.22
C CYS A 61 8.55 -13.87 10.56
N GLN A 62 9.28 -14.02 11.67
CA GLN A 62 8.73 -14.01 13.02
C GLN A 62 7.96 -12.71 13.30
N GLY A 63 8.58 -11.57 13.05
CA GLY A 63 7.95 -10.27 13.24
C GLY A 63 6.68 -10.09 12.42
N ARG A 64 6.69 -10.50 11.14
CA ARG A 64 5.49 -10.46 10.28
C ARG A 64 4.36 -11.34 10.80
N ALA A 65 4.67 -12.54 11.28
CA ALA A 65 3.69 -13.44 11.87
C ALA A 65 3.13 -12.88 13.19
N LEU A 66 3.98 -12.22 13.99
CA LEU A 66 3.56 -11.52 15.21
C LEU A 66 2.66 -10.32 14.91
N VAL A 67 2.97 -9.52 13.87
CA VAL A 67 2.06 -8.44 13.40
C VAL A 67 0.70 -9.00 12.99
N ALA A 68 0.69 -10.12 12.25
CA ALA A 68 -0.54 -10.78 11.82
C ALA A 68 -1.35 -11.38 13.00
N SER A 69 -0.71 -11.59 14.16
CA SER A 69 -1.33 -12.02 15.42
C SER A 69 -1.65 -10.86 16.36
N ASP A 70 -1.52 -9.62 15.90
CA ASP A 70 -1.69 -8.38 16.69
C ASP A 70 -0.76 -8.28 17.93
N LYS A 71 0.39 -8.96 17.88
CA LYS A 71 1.42 -8.93 18.94
C LYS A 71 2.51 -7.92 18.58
N LEU A 72 2.14 -6.64 18.54
CA LEU A 72 2.95 -5.58 17.94
C LEU A 72 4.28 -5.33 18.66
N GLU A 73 4.32 -5.36 20.00
CA GLU A 73 5.56 -5.16 20.76
C GLU A 73 6.56 -6.31 20.56
N ALA A 74 6.06 -7.55 20.49
CA ALA A 74 6.90 -8.70 20.21
C ALA A 74 7.41 -8.67 18.75
N ALA A 75 6.58 -8.22 17.81
CA ALA A 75 6.99 -8.00 16.42
C ALA A 75 8.10 -6.96 16.31
N LEU A 76 7.96 -5.85 17.03
CA LEU A 76 8.96 -4.79 17.10
C LEU A 76 10.31 -5.33 17.62
N ALA A 77 10.29 -6.16 18.67
CA ALA A 77 11.50 -6.80 19.20
C ALA A 77 12.17 -7.70 18.15
N ALA A 78 11.39 -8.51 17.42
CA ALA A 78 11.91 -9.37 16.35
C ALA A 78 12.52 -8.54 15.20
N PHE A 79 11.86 -7.49 14.74
CA PHE A 79 12.39 -6.63 13.68
C PHE A 79 13.67 -5.87 14.11
N LYS A 80 13.74 -5.40 15.37
CA LYS A 80 14.96 -4.78 15.91
C LYS A 80 16.11 -5.77 16.01
N GLN A 81 15.83 -7.03 16.33
CA GLN A 81 16.83 -8.08 16.30
C GLN A 81 17.33 -8.33 14.87
N ALA A 82 16.44 -8.39 13.87
CA ALA A 82 16.82 -8.48 12.46
C ALA A 82 17.74 -7.32 12.05
N ASP A 83 17.39 -6.08 12.42
CA ASP A 83 18.20 -4.88 12.13
C ASP A 83 19.58 -4.92 12.77
N THR A 84 19.65 -5.40 14.03
CA THR A 84 20.89 -5.48 14.80
C THR A 84 21.89 -6.47 14.21
N ILE A 85 21.41 -7.63 13.74
CA ILE A 85 22.28 -8.69 13.19
C ILE A 85 22.60 -8.50 11.71
N SER A 86 21.85 -7.66 11.00
CA SER A 86 22.11 -7.35 9.60
C SER A 86 23.34 -6.49 9.41
N ASN A 87 24.17 -6.85 8.41
CA ASN A 87 25.29 -6.04 7.94
C ASN A 87 25.08 -5.53 6.50
N ASP A 88 23.99 -5.90 5.89
CA ASP A 88 23.63 -5.55 4.52
C ASP A 88 22.64 -4.36 4.50
N ALA A 89 22.91 -3.38 3.63
CA ALA A 89 22.09 -2.16 3.56
C ALA A 89 20.65 -2.44 3.10
N PHE A 90 20.45 -3.44 2.24
CA PHE A 90 19.12 -3.82 1.78
C PHE A 90 18.31 -4.50 2.89
N GLU A 91 18.93 -5.42 3.66
CA GLU A 91 18.29 -6.04 4.82
C GLU A 91 17.94 -5.00 5.89
N LYS A 92 18.84 -4.05 6.17
CA LYS A 92 18.56 -2.92 7.06
C LYS A 92 17.42 -2.04 6.57
N THR A 93 17.29 -1.86 5.25
CA THR A 93 16.16 -1.13 4.67
C THR A 93 14.84 -1.84 4.99
N ILE A 94 14.79 -3.16 4.83
CA ILE A 94 13.59 -3.94 5.15
C ILE A 94 13.29 -3.89 6.64
N SER A 95 14.27 -4.09 7.49
CA SER A 95 14.09 -4.10 8.96
C SER A 95 13.61 -2.74 9.47
N SER A 96 14.24 -1.65 9.09
CA SER A 96 13.85 -0.29 9.49
C SER A 96 12.45 0.09 8.98
N LEU A 97 12.07 -0.33 7.76
CA LEU A 97 10.72 -0.14 7.23
C LEU A 97 9.67 -0.88 8.08
N LEU A 98 9.94 -2.12 8.45
CA LEU A 98 9.02 -2.93 9.26
C LEU A 98 8.92 -2.41 10.70
N ILE A 99 10.02 -1.93 11.27
CA ILE A 99 10.05 -1.24 12.57
C ILE A 99 9.16 0.00 12.50
N GLY A 100 9.33 0.85 11.49
CA GLY A 100 8.54 2.07 11.31
C GLY A 100 7.04 1.77 11.18
N ARG A 101 6.67 0.80 10.35
CA ARG A 101 5.28 0.35 10.20
C ARG A 101 4.68 -0.19 11.50
N THR A 102 5.48 -0.87 12.31
CA THR A 102 5.02 -1.40 13.60
C THR A 102 4.81 -0.27 14.60
N TYR A 103 5.72 0.72 14.65
CA TYR A 103 5.53 1.91 15.46
C TYR A 103 4.28 2.71 15.04
N HIS A 104 4.04 2.87 13.73
CA HIS A 104 2.85 3.54 13.23
C HIS A 104 1.56 2.82 13.69
N LYS A 105 1.52 1.49 13.59
CA LYS A 105 0.39 0.69 14.13
C LYS A 105 0.20 0.83 15.64
N LEU A 106 1.25 1.09 16.38
CA LEU A 106 1.23 1.39 17.82
C LEU A 106 0.86 2.84 18.12
N ASN A 107 0.57 3.66 17.11
CA ASN A 107 0.36 5.11 17.20
C ASN A 107 1.56 5.86 17.82
N GLN A 108 2.77 5.31 17.67
CA GLN A 108 4.03 5.92 18.10
C GLN A 108 4.65 6.66 16.92
N ASN A 109 4.04 7.78 16.52
CA ASN A 109 4.27 8.47 15.27
C ASN A 109 5.70 9.03 15.13
N GLU A 110 6.29 9.56 16.21
CA GLU A 110 7.67 10.08 16.20
C GLU A 110 8.68 8.95 15.92
N GLN A 111 8.52 7.80 16.58
CA GLN A 111 9.38 6.64 16.36
C GLN A 111 9.18 6.03 14.97
N ALA A 112 7.94 6.05 14.46
CA ALA A 112 7.65 5.61 13.09
C ALA A 112 8.40 6.48 12.07
N ILE A 113 8.28 7.80 12.15
CA ILE A 113 8.97 8.75 11.26
C ILE A 113 10.49 8.55 11.35
N ALA A 114 11.06 8.47 12.55
CA ALA A 114 12.49 8.25 12.73
C ALA A 114 12.96 6.93 12.06
N SER A 115 12.16 5.87 12.17
CA SER A 115 12.46 4.58 11.54
C SER A 115 12.35 4.64 10.01
N PHE A 116 11.38 5.36 9.47
CA PHE A 116 11.26 5.57 8.02
C PHE A 116 12.37 6.48 7.47
N GLN A 117 12.84 7.47 8.23
CA GLN A 117 14.04 8.23 7.89
C GLN A 117 15.30 7.34 7.84
N GLN A 118 15.41 6.40 8.79
CA GLN A 118 16.48 5.39 8.72
C GLN A 118 16.31 4.49 7.48
N THR A 119 15.07 4.14 7.10
CA THR A 119 14.80 3.41 5.86
C THR A 119 15.29 4.17 4.63
N LEU A 120 15.07 5.50 4.56
CA LEU A 120 15.60 6.34 3.48
C LEU A 120 17.15 6.30 3.40
N LEU A 121 17.82 6.38 4.54
CA LEU A 121 19.29 6.30 4.57
C LEU A 121 19.80 4.95 4.08
N ASN A 122 19.20 3.87 4.56
CA ASN A 122 19.55 2.50 4.18
C ASN A 122 19.24 2.22 2.70
N ALA A 123 18.08 2.68 2.20
CA ALA A 123 17.67 2.52 0.80
C ALA A 123 18.61 3.25 -0.16
N LYS A 124 19.07 4.46 0.20
CA LYS A 124 20.11 5.20 -0.54
C LYS A 124 21.42 4.44 -0.56
N ALA A 125 21.86 3.90 0.59
CA ALA A 125 23.09 3.10 0.68
C ALA A 125 22.99 1.81 -0.17
N ALA A 126 21.79 1.23 -0.28
CA ALA A 126 21.48 0.08 -1.13
C ALA A 126 21.21 0.44 -2.61
N ASN A 127 21.24 1.73 -3.00
CA ASN A 127 20.85 2.24 -4.31
C ASN A 127 19.45 1.76 -4.74
N ASN A 128 18.49 1.75 -3.83
CA ASN A 128 17.14 1.23 -4.05
C ASN A 128 16.09 2.34 -4.00
N GLN A 129 15.84 2.99 -5.14
CA GLN A 129 14.85 4.06 -5.27
C GLN A 129 13.41 3.60 -4.95
N GLY A 130 13.08 2.32 -5.18
CA GLY A 130 11.77 1.78 -4.83
C GLY A 130 11.49 1.84 -3.33
N PHE A 131 12.49 1.49 -2.49
CA PHE A 131 12.36 1.64 -1.04
C PHE A 131 12.44 3.09 -0.58
N GLU A 132 13.16 3.97 -1.28
CA GLU A 132 13.10 5.42 -1.00
C GLU A 132 11.67 5.94 -1.19
N ARG A 133 11.01 5.58 -2.32
CA ARG A 133 9.61 5.91 -2.58
C ARG A 133 8.68 5.38 -1.49
N VAL A 134 8.84 4.10 -1.11
CA VAL A 134 8.03 3.49 -0.05
C VAL A 134 8.20 4.20 1.29
N ALA A 135 9.41 4.62 1.63
CA ALA A 135 9.67 5.32 2.89
C ALA A 135 9.08 6.74 2.90
N HIS A 136 9.16 7.48 1.78
CA HIS A 136 8.50 8.78 1.65
C HIS A 136 6.97 8.65 1.76
N ASN A 137 6.35 7.67 1.10
CA ASN A 137 4.92 7.40 1.27
C ASN A 137 4.60 7.09 2.76
N ALA A 138 5.37 6.23 3.41
CA ALA A 138 5.12 5.87 4.80
C ALA A 138 5.24 7.05 5.77
N ILE A 139 6.18 7.98 5.55
CA ILE A 139 6.26 9.23 6.33
C ILE A 139 5.02 10.10 6.03
N GLY A 140 4.64 10.21 4.77
CA GLY A 140 3.43 10.91 4.34
C GLY A 140 2.18 10.35 5.01
N ASP A 141 2.04 9.02 5.09
CA ASP A 141 0.93 8.32 5.74
C ASP A 141 0.85 8.66 7.24
N VAL A 142 1.99 8.66 7.95
CA VAL A 142 2.03 9.05 9.38
C VAL A 142 1.55 10.48 9.59
N TYR A 143 1.98 11.42 8.75
CA TYR A 143 1.53 12.80 8.82
C TYR A 143 0.05 12.93 8.45
N PHE A 144 -0.39 12.21 7.41
CA PHE A 144 -1.78 12.24 6.95
C PHE A 144 -2.75 11.71 8.01
N ASP A 145 -2.44 10.55 8.62
CA ASP A 145 -3.25 9.93 9.67
C ASP A 145 -3.30 10.79 10.94
N SER A 146 -2.27 11.62 11.13
CA SER A 146 -2.22 12.63 12.21
C SER A 146 -2.91 13.95 11.84
N ASN A 147 -3.61 14.03 10.71
CA ASN A 147 -4.22 15.25 10.15
C ASN A 147 -3.22 16.37 9.84
N GLN A 148 -1.94 16.06 9.71
CA GLN A 148 -0.86 16.99 9.39
C GLN A 148 -0.65 17.07 7.87
N TYR A 149 -1.71 17.40 7.14
CA TYR A 149 -1.75 17.33 5.67
C TYR A 149 -0.70 18.20 4.98
N ALA A 150 -0.38 19.37 5.55
CA ALA A 150 0.66 20.24 5.02
C ALA A 150 2.07 19.62 5.10
N GLN A 151 2.30 18.68 6.03
CA GLN A 151 3.55 17.94 6.18
C GLN A 151 3.52 16.64 5.36
N ALA A 152 2.35 16.03 5.16
CA ALA A 152 2.19 14.85 4.31
C ALA A 152 2.46 15.16 2.83
N LEU A 153 1.97 16.29 2.33
CA LEU A 153 2.04 16.65 0.91
C LEU A 153 3.46 16.63 0.32
N PRO A 154 4.48 17.26 0.91
CA PRO A 154 5.84 17.21 0.37
C PRO A 154 6.41 15.79 0.31
N GLU A 155 6.09 14.93 1.27
CA GLU A 155 6.55 13.54 1.29
C GLU A 155 5.92 12.74 0.14
N TYR A 156 4.62 12.86 -0.09
CA TYR A 156 3.95 12.23 -1.23
C TYR A 156 4.46 12.75 -2.59
N LEU A 157 4.80 14.04 -2.68
CA LEU A 157 5.41 14.60 -3.89
C LEU A 157 6.84 14.06 -4.13
N LEU A 158 7.61 13.78 -3.07
CA LEU A 158 8.90 13.11 -3.19
C LEU A 158 8.73 11.65 -3.64
N ALA A 159 7.75 10.93 -3.10
CA ALA A 159 7.42 9.58 -3.54
C ALA A 159 6.98 9.55 -5.02
N LEU A 160 6.13 10.49 -5.43
CA LEU A 160 5.70 10.64 -6.83
C LEU A 160 6.90 10.82 -7.79
N LYS A 161 7.88 11.61 -7.39
CA LYS A 161 9.10 11.87 -8.19
C LYS A 161 9.95 10.61 -8.39
N LEU A 162 9.86 9.64 -7.46
CA LEU A 162 10.59 8.37 -7.48
C LEU A 162 9.80 7.24 -8.14
N ALA A 163 8.56 7.47 -8.56
CA ALA A 163 7.72 6.46 -9.18
C ALA A 163 8.29 5.98 -10.53
N ALA A 164 8.55 4.68 -10.65
CA ALA A 164 9.24 4.09 -11.78
C ALA A 164 8.31 3.74 -12.96
N ASN A 165 7.02 3.54 -12.72
CA ASN A 165 6.05 3.09 -13.71
C ASN A 165 4.70 3.80 -13.54
N ASP A 166 3.79 3.60 -14.51
CA ASP A 166 2.48 4.28 -14.52
C ASP A 166 1.61 3.89 -13.33
N ASN A 167 1.68 2.63 -12.87
CA ASN A 167 0.93 2.18 -11.71
C ASN A 167 1.39 2.91 -10.43
N GLU A 168 2.68 2.97 -10.19
CA GLU A 168 3.25 3.70 -9.04
C GLU A 168 2.97 5.21 -9.12
N ARG A 169 2.95 5.79 -10.33
CA ARG A 169 2.55 7.18 -10.53
C ARG A 169 1.08 7.40 -10.20
N GLY A 170 0.21 6.46 -10.62
CA GLY A 170 -1.22 6.49 -10.31
C GLY A 170 -1.47 6.53 -8.80
N GLU A 171 -0.90 5.58 -8.05
CA GLU A 171 -0.98 5.52 -6.59
C GLU A 171 -0.47 6.80 -5.92
N SER A 172 0.67 7.33 -6.39
CA SER A 172 1.23 8.56 -5.83
C SER A 172 0.35 9.79 -6.13
N TYR A 173 -0.25 9.86 -7.32
CA TYR A 173 -1.20 10.92 -7.66
C TYR A 173 -2.46 10.87 -6.79
N GLU A 174 -2.97 9.68 -6.44
CA GLU A 174 -4.11 9.53 -5.52
C GLU A 174 -3.79 10.09 -4.14
N ASN A 175 -2.63 9.76 -3.57
CA ASN A 175 -2.20 10.29 -2.28
C ASN A 175 -2.09 11.82 -2.29
N VAL A 176 -1.54 12.39 -3.36
CA VAL A 176 -1.44 13.84 -3.53
C VAL A 176 -2.83 14.47 -3.69
N ALA A 177 -3.72 13.86 -4.48
CA ALA A 177 -5.10 14.34 -4.68
C ALA A 177 -5.89 14.36 -3.36
N LEU A 178 -5.84 13.25 -2.62
CA LEU A 178 -6.49 13.11 -1.33
C LEU A 178 -5.96 14.17 -0.34
N THR A 179 -4.65 14.39 -0.33
CA THR A 179 -4.04 15.40 0.56
C THR A 179 -4.48 16.81 0.19
N HIS A 180 -4.54 17.18 -1.10
CA HIS A 180 -5.08 18.45 -1.54
C HIS A 180 -6.55 18.63 -1.15
N HIS A 181 -7.36 17.56 -1.25
CA HIS A 181 -8.74 17.57 -0.80
C HIS A 181 -8.85 17.90 0.71
N GLN A 182 -8.04 17.24 1.55
CA GLN A 182 -8.01 17.53 2.99
C GLN A 182 -7.57 19.00 3.29
N LEU A 183 -6.68 19.53 2.47
CA LEU A 183 -6.26 20.95 2.52
C LEU A 183 -7.30 21.91 1.94
N LYS A 184 -8.49 21.43 1.51
CA LYS A 184 -9.56 22.21 0.86
C LYS A 184 -9.16 22.84 -0.49
N GLN A 185 -8.16 22.27 -1.14
CA GLN A 185 -7.65 22.67 -2.46
C GLN A 185 -8.29 21.77 -3.52
N ASN A 186 -9.63 21.84 -3.64
CA ASN A 186 -10.43 20.87 -4.38
C ASN A 186 -10.13 20.84 -5.90
N GLU A 187 -9.75 21.97 -6.50
CA GLU A 187 -9.35 22.04 -7.91
C GLU A 187 -8.06 21.26 -8.16
N LEU A 188 -7.08 21.34 -7.24
CA LEU A 188 -5.86 20.56 -7.30
C LEU A 188 -6.15 19.07 -7.04
N ALA A 189 -7.07 18.75 -6.13
CA ALA A 189 -7.51 17.37 -5.92
C ALA A 189 -8.08 16.76 -7.21
N VAL A 190 -8.93 17.49 -7.95
CA VAL A 190 -9.43 17.06 -9.27
C VAL A 190 -8.29 16.86 -10.26
N GLU A 191 -7.35 17.81 -10.34
CA GLU A 191 -6.23 17.73 -11.29
C GLU A 191 -5.38 16.48 -11.05
N TYR A 192 -5.00 16.23 -9.80
CA TYR A 192 -4.16 15.08 -9.46
C TYR A 192 -4.93 13.75 -9.55
N GLN A 193 -6.21 13.73 -9.18
CA GLN A 193 -7.04 12.53 -9.34
C GLN A 193 -7.28 12.18 -10.82
N LEU A 194 -7.42 13.18 -11.69
CA LEU A 194 -7.50 12.94 -13.13
C LEU A 194 -6.21 12.29 -13.65
N LYS A 195 -5.03 12.74 -13.18
CA LYS A 195 -3.76 12.10 -13.52
C LYS A 195 -3.71 10.65 -13.03
N ALA A 196 -4.15 10.38 -11.80
CA ALA A 196 -4.25 9.02 -11.26
C ALA A 196 -5.15 8.14 -12.13
N TYR A 197 -6.36 8.61 -12.42
CA TYR A 197 -7.30 7.92 -13.31
C TYR A 197 -6.67 7.56 -14.66
N LEU A 198 -5.96 8.49 -15.32
CA LEU A 198 -5.32 8.24 -16.60
C LEU A 198 -4.20 7.18 -16.52
N MET A 199 -3.47 7.13 -15.41
CA MET A 199 -2.46 6.08 -15.19
C MET A 199 -3.13 4.71 -14.99
N HIS A 200 -4.17 4.64 -14.17
CA HIS A 200 -4.87 3.39 -13.89
C HIS A 200 -5.75 2.90 -15.05
N ASP A 201 -6.31 3.79 -15.88
CA ASP A 201 -7.00 3.41 -17.13
C ASP A 201 -6.04 2.70 -18.11
N LYS A 202 -4.76 3.07 -18.09
CA LYS A 202 -3.74 2.51 -18.99
C LYS A 202 -3.10 1.22 -18.45
N SER A 203 -2.81 1.14 -17.15
CA SER A 203 -1.94 0.10 -16.58
C SER A 203 -2.39 -0.42 -15.21
N GLY A 204 -3.50 0.07 -14.66
CA GLY A 204 -4.03 -0.34 -13.38
C GLY A 204 -4.76 -1.68 -13.41
N THR A 205 -4.95 -2.25 -12.23
CA THR A 205 -5.90 -3.35 -12.04
C THR A 205 -7.34 -2.84 -12.14
N LEU A 206 -8.31 -3.75 -12.25
CA LEU A 206 -9.73 -3.37 -12.20
C LEU A 206 -10.04 -2.52 -10.95
N ASP A 207 -9.52 -2.93 -9.79
CA ASP A 207 -9.75 -2.23 -8.52
C ASP A 207 -9.18 -0.81 -8.55
N GLN A 208 -7.95 -0.62 -9.03
CA GLN A 208 -7.31 0.70 -9.13
C GLN A 208 -8.06 1.61 -10.11
N TYR A 209 -8.45 1.09 -11.27
CA TYR A 209 -9.22 1.84 -12.26
C TYR A 209 -10.59 2.24 -11.73
N ALA A 210 -11.30 1.31 -11.08
CA ALA A 210 -12.62 1.59 -10.54
C ALA A 210 -12.55 2.59 -9.38
N HIS A 211 -11.62 2.39 -8.43
CA HIS A 211 -11.41 3.29 -7.31
C HIS A 211 -11.10 4.72 -7.79
N SER A 212 -10.09 4.89 -8.65
CA SER A 212 -9.71 6.23 -9.12
C SER A 212 -10.79 6.92 -9.95
N SER A 213 -11.63 6.16 -10.68
CA SER A 213 -12.78 6.69 -11.40
C SER A 213 -13.87 7.22 -10.46
N ILE A 214 -14.19 6.46 -9.41
CA ILE A 214 -15.21 6.83 -8.43
C ILE A 214 -14.75 8.05 -7.62
N GLU A 215 -13.50 8.08 -7.17
CA GLU A 215 -12.94 9.23 -6.45
C GLU A 215 -12.87 10.49 -7.33
N LEU A 216 -12.56 10.35 -8.62
CA LEU A 216 -12.64 11.47 -9.56
C LEU A 216 -14.08 11.99 -9.67
N GLY A 217 -15.07 11.09 -9.68
CA GLY A 217 -16.49 11.46 -9.65
C GLY A 217 -16.86 12.24 -8.39
N ARG A 218 -16.35 11.85 -7.21
CA ARG A 218 -16.54 12.56 -5.93
C ARG A 218 -15.93 13.96 -5.97
N TYR A 219 -14.70 14.11 -6.48
CA TYR A 219 -14.07 15.43 -6.56
C TYR A 219 -14.76 16.34 -7.59
N TYR A 220 -15.26 15.81 -8.71
CA TYR A 220 -16.10 16.56 -9.63
C TYR A 220 -17.43 17.00 -8.99
N LEU A 221 -18.03 16.19 -8.12
CA LEU A 221 -19.21 16.59 -7.36
C LEU A 221 -18.90 17.77 -6.43
N ILE A 222 -17.79 17.70 -5.68
CA ILE A 222 -17.36 18.75 -4.74
C ILE A 222 -17.10 20.08 -5.47
N THR A 223 -16.49 20.03 -6.67
CA THR A 223 -16.23 21.21 -7.51
C THR A 223 -17.44 21.61 -8.37
N LYS A 224 -18.61 20.96 -8.17
CA LYS A 224 -19.85 21.20 -8.92
C LYS A 224 -19.71 20.96 -10.44
N SER A 225 -18.71 20.21 -10.85
CA SER A 225 -18.48 19.78 -12.24
C SER A 225 -19.39 18.60 -12.60
N TYR A 226 -20.71 18.76 -12.44
CA TYR A 226 -21.70 17.68 -12.47
C TYR A 226 -21.70 16.87 -13.77
N ILE A 227 -21.50 17.52 -14.93
CA ILE A 227 -21.46 16.82 -16.22
C ILE A 227 -20.27 15.84 -16.26
N SER A 228 -19.10 16.28 -15.80
CA SER A 228 -17.89 15.44 -15.73
C SER A 228 -18.08 14.30 -14.73
N ALA A 229 -18.69 14.58 -13.58
CA ALA A 229 -19.04 13.56 -12.58
C ALA A 229 -19.97 12.48 -13.16
N GLU A 230 -21.05 12.89 -13.81
CA GLU A 230 -21.99 11.94 -14.45
C GLU A 230 -21.30 11.08 -15.51
N ASN A 231 -20.46 11.67 -16.35
CA ASN A 231 -19.78 10.96 -17.42
C ASN A 231 -18.84 9.87 -16.87
N ILE A 232 -17.97 10.21 -15.90
CA ILE A 232 -17.03 9.25 -15.34
C ILE A 232 -17.73 8.16 -14.53
N LEU A 233 -18.75 8.53 -13.73
CA LEU A 233 -19.50 7.58 -12.93
C LEU A 233 -20.33 6.62 -13.78
N ASN A 234 -21.01 7.10 -14.82
CA ASN A 234 -21.72 6.21 -15.74
C ASN A 234 -20.77 5.25 -16.48
N LYS A 235 -19.56 5.74 -16.87
CA LYS A 235 -18.55 4.89 -17.51
C LYS A 235 -18.13 3.76 -16.58
N ILE A 236 -17.80 4.07 -15.30
CA ILE A 236 -17.34 3.05 -14.38
C ILE A 236 -18.46 2.10 -13.92
N ILE A 237 -19.68 2.56 -13.70
CA ILE A 237 -20.83 1.72 -13.37
C ILE A 237 -21.06 0.67 -14.48
N LYS A 238 -21.09 1.12 -15.74
CA LYS A 238 -21.22 0.23 -16.89
C LYS A 238 -20.09 -0.80 -16.94
N PHE A 239 -18.84 -0.34 -16.82
CA PHE A 239 -17.67 -1.21 -16.85
C PHE A 239 -17.68 -2.23 -15.70
N ALA A 240 -17.95 -1.80 -14.46
CA ALA A 240 -18.02 -2.68 -13.30
C ALA A 240 -19.11 -3.76 -13.48
N LYS A 241 -20.26 -3.39 -14.00
CA LYS A 241 -21.35 -4.32 -14.31
C LYS A 241 -20.95 -5.37 -15.35
N GLU A 242 -20.28 -4.96 -16.42
CA GLU A 242 -19.79 -5.85 -17.49
C GLU A 242 -18.69 -6.81 -17.01
N GLN A 243 -17.87 -6.38 -16.05
CA GLN A 243 -16.77 -7.17 -15.47
C GLN A 243 -17.17 -7.98 -14.22
N GLY A 244 -18.41 -7.91 -13.76
CA GLY A 244 -18.86 -8.58 -12.54
C GLY A 244 -18.40 -7.91 -11.24
N GLY A 245 -17.97 -6.65 -11.29
CA GLY A 245 -17.53 -5.83 -10.15
C GLY A 245 -18.67 -5.22 -9.36
N ALA A 246 -19.56 -6.03 -8.78
CA ALA A 246 -20.77 -5.60 -8.08
C ALA A 246 -20.52 -4.52 -7.02
N PHE A 247 -19.41 -4.62 -6.27
CA PHE A 247 -19.00 -3.62 -5.28
C PHE A 247 -18.82 -2.23 -5.90
N TYR A 248 -18.07 -2.13 -7.00
CA TYR A 248 -17.83 -0.85 -7.70
C TYR A 248 -19.06 -0.35 -8.47
N GLU A 249 -19.93 -1.26 -8.97
CA GLU A 249 -21.23 -0.88 -9.53
C GLU A 249 -22.08 -0.16 -8.48
N ALA A 250 -22.13 -0.69 -7.26
CA ALA A 250 -22.88 -0.09 -6.17
C ALA A 250 -22.24 1.24 -5.70
N GLN A 251 -20.91 1.28 -5.52
CA GLN A 251 -20.22 2.52 -5.13
C GLN A 251 -20.41 3.62 -6.17
N GLY A 252 -20.17 3.35 -7.45
CA GLY A 252 -20.42 4.32 -8.52
C GLY A 252 -21.87 4.80 -8.56
N SER A 253 -22.82 3.90 -8.31
CA SER A 253 -24.25 4.22 -8.32
C SER A 253 -24.65 5.17 -7.18
N TYR A 254 -24.20 4.95 -5.95
CA TYR A 254 -24.57 5.86 -4.87
C TYR A 254 -23.85 7.22 -4.98
N VAL A 255 -22.60 7.26 -5.49
CA VAL A 255 -21.94 8.55 -5.78
C VAL A 255 -22.67 9.30 -6.91
N LEU A 256 -23.12 8.59 -7.95
CA LEU A 256 -23.96 9.19 -8.98
C LEU A 256 -25.30 9.70 -8.41
N ALA A 257 -25.87 9.01 -7.43
CA ALA A 257 -27.07 9.49 -6.74
C ALA A 257 -26.82 10.81 -6.02
N GLN A 258 -25.66 10.97 -5.36
CA GLN A 258 -25.26 12.25 -4.75
C GLN A 258 -25.18 13.38 -5.80
N VAL A 259 -24.62 13.07 -6.99
CA VAL A 259 -24.56 14.04 -8.11
C VAL A 259 -25.98 14.42 -8.59
N LYS A 260 -26.86 13.43 -8.77
CA LYS A 260 -28.26 13.66 -9.19
C LYS A 260 -29.03 14.48 -8.16
N ALA A 261 -28.89 14.17 -6.88
CA ALA A 261 -29.50 14.95 -5.80
C ALA A 261 -29.00 16.41 -5.78
N ALA A 262 -27.67 16.63 -5.95
CA ALA A 262 -27.08 17.96 -6.02
C ALA A 262 -27.60 18.79 -7.22
N LYS A 263 -28.05 18.13 -8.29
CA LYS A 263 -28.70 18.75 -9.45
C LYS A 263 -30.22 18.93 -9.29
N GLY A 264 -30.81 18.44 -8.19
CA GLY A 264 -32.25 18.47 -7.95
C GLY A 264 -33.03 17.29 -8.54
N ASP A 265 -32.37 16.31 -9.18
CA ASP A 265 -33.00 15.11 -9.73
C ASP A 265 -33.15 14.05 -8.63
N ILE A 266 -34.03 14.32 -7.67
CA ILE A 266 -34.25 13.46 -6.49
C ILE A 266 -34.80 12.11 -6.87
N ALA A 267 -35.64 12.04 -7.92
CA ALA A 267 -36.25 10.80 -8.36
C ALA A 267 -35.20 9.80 -8.84
N THR A 268 -34.29 10.24 -9.71
CA THR A 268 -33.16 9.41 -10.18
C THR A 268 -32.20 9.07 -9.03
N ALA A 269 -31.92 10.02 -8.12
CA ALA A 269 -31.08 9.75 -6.96
C ALA A 269 -31.62 8.60 -6.11
N LYS A 270 -32.91 8.63 -5.76
CA LYS A 270 -33.59 7.55 -5.02
C LYS A 270 -33.48 6.19 -5.73
N SER A 271 -33.74 6.16 -7.03
CA SER A 271 -33.65 4.92 -7.82
C SER A 271 -32.23 4.32 -7.79
N LEU A 272 -31.20 5.16 -7.91
CA LEU A 272 -29.78 4.73 -7.85
C LEU A 272 -29.41 4.18 -6.47
N ILE A 273 -29.86 4.80 -5.38
CA ILE A 273 -29.62 4.31 -4.01
C ILE A 273 -30.28 2.96 -3.80
N VAL A 274 -31.55 2.81 -4.23
CA VAL A 274 -32.27 1.51 -4.14
C VAL A 274 -31.51 0.43 -4.91
N SER A 275 -31.00 0.74 -6.10
CA SER A 275 -30.22 -0.20 -6.90
C SER A 275 -28.91 -0.59 -6.21
N ALA A 276 -28.18 0.37 -5.65
CA ALA A 276 -26.94 0.11 -4.91
C ALA A 276 -27.17 -0.78 -3.68
N LYS A 277 -28.23 -0.51 -2.90
CA LYS A 277 -28.63 -1.34 -1.76
C LYS A 277 -29.05 -2.75 -2.16
N LEU A 278 -29.73 -2.89 -3.29
CA LEU A 278 -30.09 -4.21 -3.81
C LEU A 278 -28.85 -5.04 -4.14
N ILE A 279 -27.81 -4.41 -4.71
CA ILE A 279 -26.53 -5.08 -4.98
C ILE A 279 -25.89 -5.53 -3.66
N ALA A 280 -25.76 -4.64 -2.66
CA ALA A 280 -25.20 -4.97 -1.35
C ALA A 280 -25.95 -6.14 -0.68
N LYS A 281 -27.28 -6.13 -0.76
CA LYS A 281 -28.12 -7.23 -0.26
C LYS A 281 -27.87 -8.54 -1.01
N ASN A 282 -27.81 -8.51 -2.34
CA ASN A 282 -27.62 -9.71 -3.17
C ASN A 282 -26.24 -10.34 -2.98
N THR A 283 -25.22 -9.52 -2.70
CA THR A 283 -23.84 -9.96 -2.38
C THR A 283 -23.65 -10.28 -0.90
N ASN A 284 -24.66 -10.07 -0.06
CA ASN A 284 -24.57 -10.19 1.40
C ASN A 284 -23.46 -9.31 2.00
N ASP A 285 -23.17 -8.17 1.38
CA ASP A 285 -22.14 -7.21 1.83
C ASP A 285 -22.74 -6.17 2.77
N LYS A 286 -22.69 -6.48 4.07
CA LYS A 286 -23.22 -5.59 5.11
C LYS A 286 -22.39 -4.32 5.28
N ALA A 287 -21.10 -4.35 4.96
CA ALA A 287 -20.24 -3.18 5.06
C ALA A 287 -20.60 -2.17 3.96
N LEU A 288 -20.80 -2.64 2.73
CA LEU A 288 -21.27 -1.83 1.61
C LEU A 288 -22.66 -1.24 1.89
N ASP A 289 -23.58 -2.03 2.46
CA ASP A 289 -24.93 -1.52 2.80
C ASP A 289 -24.85 -0.37 3.82
N ALA A 290 -24.04 -0.54 4.87
CA ALA A 290 -23.82 0.51 5.87
C ALA A 290 -23.11 1.75 5.30
N GLU A 291 -22.16 1.56 4.37
CA GLU A 291 -21.50 2.65 3.65
C GLU A 291 -22.52 3.45 2.82
N ILE A 292 -23.38 2.77 2.06
CA ILE A 292 -24.43 3.43 1.27
C ILE A 292 -25.34 4.25 2.18
N ASP A 293 -25.79 3.69 3.31
CA ASP A 293 -26.64 4.42 4.27
C ASP A 293 -25.96 5.68 4.80
N LYS A 294 -24.69 5.58 5.18
CA LYS A 294 -23.90 6.71 5.67
C LYS A 294 -23.72 7.78 4.61
N GLU A 295 -23.32 7.40 3.41
CA GLU A 295 -22.95 8.31 2.32
C GLU A 295 -24.17 8.97 1.66
N THR A 296 -25.35 8.37 1.81
CA THR A 296 -26.61 8.90 1.25
C THR A 296 -27.57 9.44 2.31
N ALA A 297 -27.10 9.55 3.57
CA ALA A 297 -27.90 10.11 4.65
C ALA A 297 -28.37 11.53 4.31
N GLY A 298 -29.68 11.78 4.44
CA GLY A 298 -30.26 13.09 4.14
C GLY A 298 -30.55 13.37 2.65
N LEU A 299 -30.28 12.45 1.74
CA LEU A 299 -30.66 12.56 0.32
C LEU A 299 -32.08 12.03 0.04
N LEU A 300 -32.64 11.29 0.95
CA LEU A 300 -33.96 10.69 0.90
C LEU A 300 -34.89 11.38 1.89
#